data_0b1c8e102ff5bba6f1b5d6431e15892b
#
_entry.id   0b1c8e102ff5bba6f1b5d6431e15892b
#
_cell.length_a   1.000
_cell.length_b   1.000
_cell.length_c   1.000
_cell.angle_alpha   90.00
_cell.angle_beta   90.00
_cell.angle_gamma   90.00
#
_symmetry.space_group_name_H-M   'P 1'
#
loop_
_entity.id
_entity.type
_entity.pdbx_description
1 polymer ?
#
loop_
_entity_poly.entity_id
_entity_poly.type
_entity_poly.pdbx_seq_one_letter_code
_entity_poly.pdbx_strand_id
1 'polypeptide(L)'
;MTIFLLGAFLLSLICGFVFTPVILDYCKRKKLYDIPNDRKVHKNAIPRLGGISFFPSMIIAFLVILLLLPVSDEHTLPVTIWSAIFMMGLLLIYITGIIDDLTGLNAKTKFAVQIVTGSLLPFAGLYINNLYGFLGIYEIPYYIGIPMTIFLMVFIDNAINLIDGIDGLASGLSLFALIGFLVYFSYYDVFMHTYSILVAGLIGALIAFSYFNLFGSAERNTKIFMGDSGSLSLGFILGFLAIKCASNNPNIWPVRSEALLVPITLLFVPMADVVRVTLYRLIHHKPLFNADKNHIHHKLMRSGMSQHQALLTILGLAVAYAAINFGLYPLLNFTWIIVIDIFIYSLVNVCINQMKIVVA
;
A
#
# COMPACT_ATOMS: atom_id res chain seq x y z
N MET A 1 1.41 11.83 23.05
CA MET A 1 1.16 11.26 21.71
C MET A 1 1.07 9.74 21.70
N THR A 2 1.99 8.98 22.24
CA THR A 2 2.00 7.50 22.21
C THR A 2 0.69 6.86 22.68
N ILE A 3 0.06 7.38 23.73
CA ILE A 3 -1.23 6.83 24.21
C ILE A 3 -2.37 7.02 23.22
N PHE A 4 -2.38 8.10 22.44
CA PHE A 4 -3.39 8.34 21.38
C PHE A 4 -3.16 7.45 20.16
N LEU A 5 -1.91 7.18 19.80
CA LEU A 5 -1.58 6.22 18.75
C LEU A 5 -2.01 4.81 19.14
N LEU A 6 -1.71 4.39 20.37
CA LEU A 6 -2.17 3.11 20.90
C LEU A 6 -3.70 3.04 20.98
N GLY A 7 -4.35 4.12 21.41
CA GLY A 7 -5.81 4.23 21.44
C GLY A 7 -6.44 4.09 20.05
N ALA A 8 -5.90 4.80 19.04
CA ALA A 8 -6.34 4.70 17.65
C ALA A 8 -6.18 3.27 17.10
N PHE A 9 -5.02 2.67 17.34
CA PHE A 9 -4.74 1.29 16.97
C PHE A 9 -5.75 0.31 17.59
N LEU A 10 -5.91 0.32 18.92
CA LEU A 10 -6.78 -0.62 19.64
C LEU A 10 -8.25 -0.45 19.25
N LEU A 11 -8.73 0.81 19.16
CA LEU A 11 -10.11 1.07 18.80
C LEU A 11 -10.41 0.61 17.37
N SER A 12 -9.52 0.91 16.43
CA SER A 12 -9.68 0.46 15.04
C SER A 12 -9.55 -1.06 14.89
N LEU A 13 -8.69 -1.69 15.68
CA LEU A 13 -8.58 -3.15 15.75
C LEU A 13 -9.91 -3.78 16.20
N ILE A 14 -10.53 -3.24 17.25
CA ILE A 14 -11.85 -3.68 17.74
C ILE A 14 -12.92 -3.47 16.66
N CYS A 15 -12.97 -2.27 16.05
CA CYS A 15 -13.88 -1.98 14.95
C CYS A 15 -13.71 -2.96 13.79
N GLY A 16 -12.46 -3.29 13.42
CA GLY A 16 -12.14 -4.24 12.37
C GLY A 16 -12.67 -5.66 12.68
N PHE A 17 -12.50 -6.12 13.91
CA PHE A 17 -13.06 -7.42 14.36
C PHE A 17 -14.59 -7.43 14.42
N VAL A 18 -15.23 -6.27 14.55
CA VAL A 18 -16.70 -6.15 14.50
C VAL A 18 -17.19 -6.04 13.05
N PHE A 19 -16.60 -5.18 12.24
CA PHE A 19 -17.07 -4.92 10.88
C PHE A 19 -16.76 -6.05 9.90
N THR A 20 -15.59 -6.68 9.99
CA THR A 20 -15.24 -7.74 9.04
C THR A 20 -16.22 -8.91 9.06
N PRO A 21 -16.65 -9.47 10.21
CA PRO A 21 -17.69 -10.51 10.25
C PRO A 21 -19.05 -10.02 9.74
N VAL A 22 -19.43 -8.76 10.01
CA VAL A 22 -20.69 -8.18 9.51
C VAL A 22 -20.67 -8.10 7.99
N ILE A 23 -19.56 -7.63 7.41
CA ILE A 23 -19.37 -7.57 5.96
C ILE A 23 -19.36 -8.98 5.34
N LEU A 24 -18.67 -9.91 5.99
CA LEU A 24 -18.63 -11.32 5.59
C LEU A 24 -20.05 -11.92 5.51
N ASP A 25 -20.87 -11.68 6.54
CA ASP A 25 -22.26 -12.17 6.58
C ASP A 25 -23.14 -11.49 5.52
N TYR A 26 -22.96 -10.18 5.31
CA TYR A 26 -23.61 -9.45 4.23
C TYR A 26 -23.27 -10.04 2.85
N CYS A 27 -21.99 -10.32 2.57
CA CYS A 27 -21.56 -10.93 1.31
C CYS A 27 -22.20 -12.30 1.10
N LYS A 28 -22.31 -13.11 2.14
CA LYS A 28 -22.98 -14.42 2.07
C LYS A 28 -24.45 -14.27 1.71
N ARG A 29 -25.18 -13.40 2.39
CA ARG A 29 -26.61 -13.14 2.15
C ARG A 29 -26.87 -12.63 0.75
N LYS A 30 -25.96 -11.80 0.21
CA LYS A 30 -26.07 -11.23 -1.15
C LYS A 30 -25.37 -12.07 -2.22
N LYS A 31 -24.75 -13.19 -1.86
CA LYS A 31 -23.98 -14.08 -2.76
C LYS A 31 -22.85 -13.36 -3.51
N LEU A 32 -22.18 -12.41 -2.83
CA LEU A 32 -21.07 -11.63 -3.38
C LEU A 32 -19.76 -12.39 -3.19
N TYR A 33 -19.51 -13.34 -4.08
CA TYR A 33 -18.34 -14.21 -4.03
C TYR A 33 -17.40 -13.93 -5.18
N ASP A 34 -16.12 -14.05 -4.90
CA ASP A 34 -15.10 -14.24 -5.91
C ASP A 34 -15.08 -15.68 -6.37
N ILE A 35 -15.50 -15.91 -7.61
CA ILE A 35 -15.63 -17.25 -8.20
C ILE A 35 -14.28 -17.68 -8.76
N PRO A 36 -13.82 -18.93 -8.45
CA PRO A 36 -12.61 -19.48 -9.03
C PRO A 36 -12.65 -19.50 -10.56
N ASN A 37 -11.53 -19.19 -11.19
CA ASN A 37 -11.29 -19.37 -12.61
C ASN A 37 -9.84 -19.84 -12.83
N ASP A 38 -9.48 -20.20 -14.07
CA ASP A 38 -8.16 -20.74 -14.43
C ASP A 38 -6.96 -19.85 -14.07
N ARG A 39 -7.21 -18.57 -13.73
CA ARG A 39 -6.16 -17.60 -13.38
C ARG A 39 -5.93 -17.49 -11.87
N LYS A 40 -6.94 -17.80 -11.06
CA LYS A 40 -6.96 -17.60 -9.62
C LYS A 40 -6.34 -18.79 -8.89
N VAL A 41 -5.76 -18.50 -7.74
CA VAL A 41 -5.07 -19.50 -6.93
C VAL A 41 -6.06 -20.28 -6.04
N HIS A 42 -7.16 -19.66 -5.63
CA HIS A 42 -8.16 -20.29 -4.77
C HIS A 42 -9.08 -21.23 -5.56
N LYS A 43 -9.54 -22.29 -4.90
CA LYS A 43 -10.43 -23.33 -5.48
C LYS A 43 -11.90 -23.17 -5.06
N ASN A 44 -12.15 -22.42 -4.00
CA ASN A 44 -13.48 -22.23 -3.42
C ASN A 44 -14.00 -20.82 -3.72
N ALA A 45 -15.31 -20.63 -3.79
CA ALA A 45 -15.92 -19.31 -3.85
C ALA A 45 -15.78 -18.61 -2.50
N ILE A 46 -15.10 -17.46 -2.45
CA ILE A 46 -14.77 -16.73 -1.24
C ILE A 46 -15.37 -15.33 -1.30
N PRO A 47 -16.06 -14.85 -0.23
CA PRO A 47 -16.55 -13.49 -0.16
C PRO A 47 -15.42 -12.47 -0.40
N ARG A 48 -15.70 -11.43 -1.19
CA ARG A 48 -14.78 -10.31 -1.43
C ARG A 48 -15.44 -9.05 -0.88
N LEU A 49 -14.90 -8.09 -0.42
CA LEU A 49 -15.33 -6.82 0.17
C LEU A 49 -14.73 -6.63 1.58
N GLY A 50 -13.72 -7.44 1.95
CA GLY A 50 -13.08 -7.31 3.26
C GLY A 50 -12.48 -5.91 3.49
N GLY A 51 -12.00 -5.29 2.41
CA GLY A 51 -11.44 -3.94 2.44
C GLY A 51 -12.42 -2.84 2.82
N ILE A 52 -13.74 -3.10 2.70
CA ILE A 52 -14.75 -2.14 3.16
C ILE A 52 -14.59 -1.84 4.66
N SER A 53 -14.06 -2.77 5.46
CA SER A 53 -13.87 -2.55 6.89
C SER A 53 -12.80 -1.50 7.22
N PHE A 54 -11.84 -1.21 6.32
CA PHE A 54 -10.67 -0.39 6.62
C PHE A 54 -11.03 1.08 6.87
N PHE A 55 -11.73 1.68 5.93
CA PHE A 55 -12.09 3.09 6.00
C PHE A 55 -12.94 3.43 7.24
N PRO A 56 -14.09 2.78 7.50
CA PRO A 56 -14.90 3.10 8.68
C PRO A 56 -14.16 2.81 9.99
N SER A 57 -13.39 1.71 10.10
CA SER A 57 -12.63 1.42 11.31
C SER A 57 -11.59 2.50 11.62
N MET A 58 -10.82 2.90 10.60
CA MET A 58 -9.82 3.95 10.71
C MET A 58 -10.44 5.30 11.07
N ILE A 59 -11.53 5.69 10.41
CA ILE A 59 -12.17 6.98 10.61
C ILE A 59 -12.84 7.08 11.98
N ILE A 60 -13.53 6.04 12.44
CA ILE A 60 -14.13 6.01 13.78
C ILE A 60 -13.02 6.16 14.83
N ALA A 61 -11.94 5.40 14.71
CA ALA A 61 -10.81 5.51 15.63
C ALA A 61 -10.21 6.92 15.63
N PHE A 62 -9.98 7.50 14.44
CA PHE A 62 -9.47 8.85 14.29
C PHE A 62 -10.38 9.90 14.94
N LEU A 63 -11.68 9.86 14.67
CA LEU A 63 -12.64 10.81 15.22
C LEU A 63 -12.75 10.72 16.75
N VAL A 64 -12.77 9.49 17.30
CA VAL A 64 -12.78 9.30 18.76
C VAL A 64 -11.52 9.85 19.40
N ILE A 65 -10.36 9.58 18.83
CA ILE A 65 -9.09 10.14 19.34
C ILE A 65 -9.09 11.67 19.24
N LEU A 66 -9.58 12.22 18.13
CA LEU A 66 -9.69 13.67 17.97
C LEU A 66 -10.55 14.33 19.05
N LEU A 67 -11.65 13.68 19.44
CA LEU A 67 -12.51 14.16 20.53
C LEU A 67 -11.88 14.04 21.92
N LEU A 68 -10.94 13.12 22.10
CA LEU A 68 -10.24 12.89 23.37
C LEU A 68 -8.97 13.74 23.51
N LEU A 69 -8.48 14.34 22.41
CA LEU A 69 -7.31 15.21 22.47
C LEU A 69 -7.66 16.52 23.24
N PRO A 70 -6.85 16.91 24.20
CA PRO A 70 -7.04 18.18 24.91
C PRO A 70 -6.89 19.33 23.91
N VAL A 71 -7.84 20.26 23.95
CA VAL A 71 -7.76 21.52 23.20
C VAL A 71 -6.76 22.44 23.93
N SER A 72 -5.48 22.28 23.61
CA SER A 72 -4.41 23.19 24.07
C SER A 72 -3.63 23.64 22.84
N ASP A 73 -3.08 24.85 22.87
CA ASP A 73 -2.32 25.43 21.74
C ASP A 73 -1.13 24.57 21.31
N GLU A 74 -0.58 23.76 22.24
CA GLU A 74 0.52 22.84 21.96
C GLU A 74 0.08 21.51 21.34
N HIS A 75 -1.23 21.19 21.34
CA HIS A 75 -1.73 19.87 20.93
C HIS A 75 -2.79 19.96 19.82
N THR A 76 -2.94 21.11 19.19
CA THR A 76 -3.85 21.24 18.03
C THR A 76 -3.33 20.37 16.87
N LEU A 77 -4.16 19.43 16.42
CA LEU A 77 -3.87 18.69 15.20
C LEU A 77 -4.05 19.61 13.99
N PRO A 78 -3.00 19.88 13.21
CA PRO A 78 -3.13 20.74 12.04
C PRO A 78 -3.95 20.03 10.96
N VAL A 79 -5.23 20.35 10.85
CA VAL A 79 -6.05 19.97 9.71
C VAL A 79 -5.77 20.95 8.58
N THR A 80 -4.98 20.54 7.63
CA THR A 80 -4.60 21.35 6.47
C THR A 80 -5.50 21.06 5.29
N ILE A 81 -5.44 21.92 4.24
CA ILE A 81 -6.09 21.65 2.96
C ILE A 81 -5.67 20.28 2.38
N TRP A 82 -4.44 19.85 2.62
CA TRP A 82 -3.95 18.54 2.20
C TRP A 82 -4.68 17.39 2.89
N SER A 83 -5.02 17.54 4.17
CA SER A 83 -5.81 16.54 4.92
C SER A 83 -7.22 16.41 4.34
N ALA A 84 -7.88 17.53 4.02
CA ALA A 84 -9.20 17.53 3.40
C ALA A 84 -9.18 16.89 2.00
N ILE A 85 -8.18 17.23 1.19
CA ILE A 85 -7.99 16.67 -0.16
C ILE A 85 -7.64 15.20 -0.11
N PHE A 86 -6.80 14.78 0.83
CA PHE A 86 -6.51 13.38 1.08
C PHE A 86 -7.79 12.60 1.39
N MET A 87 -8.62 13.10 2.30
CA MET A 87 -9.88 12.44 2.66
C MET A 87 -10.86 12.37 1.50
N MET A 88 -10.95 13.43 0.69
CA MET A 88 -11.78 13.44 -0.52
C MET A 88 -11.29 12.42 -1.56
N GLY A 89 -9.98 12.40 -1.84
CA GLY A 89 -9.37 11.42 -2.76
C GLY A 89 -9.54 9.99 -2.27
N LEU A 90 -9.34 9.75 -0.96
CA LEU A 90 -9.53 8.44 -0.35
C LEU A 90 -10.99 7.97 -0.45
N LEU A 91 -11.96 8.86 -0.21
CA LEU A 91 -13.38 8.53 -0.34
C LEU A 91 -13.74 8.17 -1.79
N LEU A 92 -13.22 8.92 -2.78
CA LEU A 92 -13.45 8.65 -4.20
C LEU A 92 -12.89 7.30 -4.62
N ILE A 93 -11.64 6.99 -4.26
CA ILE A 93 -11.00 5.72 -4.62
C ILE A 93 -11.66 4.53 -3.89
N TYR A 94 -12.06 4.71 -2.61
CA TYR A 94 -12.76 3.72 -1.83
C TYR A 94 -14.14 3.37 -2.43
N ILE A 95 -14.94 4.38 -2.80
CA ILE A 95 -16.23 4.18 -3.48
C ILE A 95 -16.00 3.47 -4.84
N THR A 96 -14.99 3.87 -5.59
CA THR A 96 -14.64 3.24 -6.87
C THR A 96 -14.30 1.76 -6.68
N GLY A 97 -13.50 1.43 -5.66
CA GLY A 97 -13.18 0.05 -5.33
C GLY A 97 -14.41 -0.77 -4.93
N ILE A 98 -15.35 -0.20 -4.18
CA ILE A 98 -16.63 -0.87 -3.86
C ILE A 98 -17.45 -1.12 -5.12
N ILE A 99 -17.57 -0.12 -6.00
CA ILE A 99 -18.29 -0.29 -7.28
C ILE A 99 -17.63 -1.37 -8.13
N ASP A 100 -16.29 -1.39 -8.19
CA ASP A 100 -15.55 -2.42 -8.91
C ASP A 100 -15.80 -3.82 -8.35
N ASP A 101 -15.72 -3.97 -7.04
CA ASP A 101 -16.02 -5.25 -6.37
C ASP A 101 -17.46 -5.74 -6.64
N LEU A 102 -18.41 -4.84 -6.80
CA LEU A 102 -19.83 -5.18 -7.03
C LEU A 102 -20.14 -5.43 -8.49
N THR A 103 -19.60 -4.63 -9.42
CA THR A 103 -20.01 -4.58 -10.83
C THR A 103 -18.94 -5.02 -11.81
N GLY A 104 -17.66 -4.98 -11.42
CA GLY A 104 -16.51 -5.28 -12.28
C GLY A 104 -16.25 -4.14 -13.28
N LEU A 105 -15.53 -3.09 -12.83
CA LEU A 105 -15.15 -1.97 -13.69
C LEU A 105 -14.07 -2.37 -14.70
N ASN A 106 -14.08 -1.74 -15.85
CA ASN A 106 -12.98 -1.93 -16.79
C ASN A 106 -11.70 -1.21 -16.32
N ALA A 107 -10.53 -1.71 -16.72
CA ALA A 107 -9.24 -1.18 -16.30
C ALA A 107 -9.06 0.30 -16.66
N LYS A 108 -9.63 0.77 -17.79
CA LYS A 108 -9.51 2.18 -18.20
C LYS A 108 -10.25 3.12 -17.24
N THR A 109 -11.45 2.73 -16.78
CA THR A 109 -12.23 3.51 -15.81
C THR A 109 -11.50 3.61 -14.48
N LYS A 110 -10.98 2.48 -13.96
CA LYS A 110 -10.16 2.49 -12.74
C LYS A 110 -8.95 3.41 -12.87
N PHE A 111 -8.23 3.28 -13.97
CA PHE A 111 -7.05 4.10 -14.23
C PHE A 111 -7.38 5.59 -14.34
N ALA A 112 -8.50 5.95 -14.96
CA ALA A 112 -8.95 7.34 -15.04
C ALA A 112 -9.26 7.92 -13.65
N VAL A 113 -9.95 7.17 -12.79
CA VAL A 113 -10.21 7.60 -11.40
C VAL A 113 -8.93 7.74 -10.60
N GLN A 114 -7.99 6.81 -10.73
CA GLN A 114 -6.68 6.91 -10.10
C GLN A 114 -5.89 8.17 -10.54
N ILE A 115 -5.95 8.54 -11.83
CA ILE A 115 -5.33 9.78 -12.31
C ILE A 115 -6.03 10.99 -11.68
N VAL A 116 -7.36 11.02 -11.65
CA VAL A 116 -8.11 12.13 -11.04
C VAL A 116 -7.76 12.26 -9.56
N THR A 117 -7.85 11.18 -8.79
CA THR A 117 -7.55 11.19 -7.35
C THR A 117 -6.07 11.51 -7.07
N GLY A 118 -5.15 10.95 -7.86
CA GLY A 118 -3.71 11.22 -7.76
C GLY A 118 -3.32 12.65 -8.13
N SER A 119 -4.13 13.33 -8.96
CA SER A 119 -3.87 14.73 -9.33
C SER A 119 -4.34 15.75 -8.28
N LEU A 120 -5.24 15.36 -7.36
CA LEU A 120 -5.75 16.27 -6.33
C LEU A 120 -4.65 16.84 -5.44
N LEU A 121 -3.67 16.01 -5.06
CA LEU A 121 -2.58 16.41 -4.15
C LEU A 121 -1.63 17.43 -4.78
N PRO A 122 -1.06 17.20 -5.98
CA PRO A 122 -0.15 18.16 -6.58
C PRO A 122 -0.84 19.47 -6.95
N PHE A 123 -2.11 19.47 -7.35
CA PHE A 123 -2.86 20.71 -7.56
C PHE A 123 -3.11 21.50 -6.26
N ALA A 124 -3.10 20.84 -5.12
CA ALA A 124 -3.12 21.50 -3.80
C ALA A 124 -1.71 21.90 -3.31
N GLY A 125 -0.67 21.77 -4.12
CA GLY A 125 0.69 22.13 -3.78
C GLY A 125 1.49 21.05 -3.03
N LEU A 126 0.96 19.83 -2.89
CA LEU A 126 1.71 18.70 -2.34
C LEU A 126 2.25 17.82 -3.47
N TYR A 127 3.49 18.02 -3.84
CA TYR A 127 4.16 17.27 -4.91
C TYR A 127 5.64 17.04 -4.56
N ILE A 128 6.25 16.07 -5.24
CA ILE A 128 7.68 15.82 -5.13
C ILE A 128 8.44 16.95 -5.87
N ASN A 129 9.18 17.72 -5.11
CA ASN A 129 9.92 18.88 -5.58
C ASN A 129 11.43 18.76 -5.35
N ASN A 130 11.88 17.64 -4.77
CA ASN A 130 13.29 17.36 -4.53
C ASN A 130 13.58 15.87 -4.72
N LEU A 131 14.69 15.53 -5.37
CA LEU A 131 15.15 14.16 -5.57
C LEU A 131 16.29 13.79 -4.63
N TYR A 132 16.66 14.67 -3.72
CA TYR A 132 17.64 14.44 -2.65
C TYR A 132 18.98 13.87 -3.14
N GLY A 133 19.44 14.33 -4.30
CA GLY A 133 20.70 13.88 -4.91
C GLY A 133 20.60 12.62 -5.76
N PHE A 134 19.40 12.09 -6.01
CA PHE A 134 19.23 10.99 -6.96
C PHE A 134 19.71 11.41 -8.35
N LEU A 135 20.63 10.65 -8.92
CA LEU A 135 21.33 11.00 -10.18
C LEU A 135 22.01 12.39 -10.17
N GLY A 136 22.34 12.93 -8.99
CA GLY A 136 22.88 14.27 -8.82
C GLY A 136 21.84 15.40 -8.89
N ILE A 137 20.54 15.06 -9.00
CA ILE A 137 19.45 16.02 -9.07
C ILE A 137 18.92 16.27 -7.67
N TYR A 138 18.77 17.52 -7.28
CA TYR A 138 18.16 17.96 -6.03
C TYR A 138 16.78 18.51 -6.29
N GLU A 139 16.68 19.78 -6.55
CA GLU A 139 15.40 20.43 -6.80
C GLU A 139 14.87 20.18 -8.19
N ILE A 140 13.58 19.97 -8.32
CA ILE A 140 12.88 19.83 -9.59
C ILE A 140 11.75 20.86 -9.67
N PRO A 141 11.58 21.50 -10.85
CA PRO A 141 10.54 22.49 -11.03
C PRO A 141 9.14 21.85 -11.02
N TYR A 142 8.13 22.63 -10.65
CA TYR A 142 6.75 22.17 -10.48
C TYR A 142 6.17 21.48 -11.73
N TYR A 143 6.53 21.93 -12.93
CA TYR A 143 6.05 21.34 -14.19
C TYR A 143 6.60 19.94 -14.47
N ILE A 144 7.66 19.51 -13.78
CA ILE A 144 8.15 18.13 -13.74
C ILE A 144 7.60 17.41 -12.50
N GLY A 145 7.63 18.07 -11.34
CA GLY A 145 7.23 17.47 -10.06
C GLY A 145 5.75 17.08 -10.03
N ILE A 146 4.85 17.89 -10.62
CA ILE A 146 3.42 17.57 -10.67
C ILE A 146 3.14 16.28 -11.48
N PRO A 147 3.54 16.16 -12.75
CA PRO A 147 3.32 14.93 -13.51
C PRO A 147 3.98 13.70 -12.87
N MET A 148 5.18 13.88 -12.33
CA MET A 148 5.88 12.79 -11.62
C MET A 148 5.12 12.33 -10.40
N THR A 149 4.54 13.24 -9.63
CA THR A 149 3.73 12.92 -8.46
C THR A 149 2.46 12.15 -8.85
N ILE A 150 1.74 12.62 -9.88
CA ILE A 150 0.55 11.94 -10.40
C ILE A 150 0.93 10.51 -10.85
N PHE A 151 2.01 10.39 -11.62
CA PHE A 151 2.51 9.10 -12.07
C PHE A 151 2.81 8.15 -10.89
N LEU A 152 3.54 8.62 -9.86
CA LEU A 152 3.89 7.83 -8.70
C LEU A 152 2.66 7.43 -7.87
N MET A 153 1.68 8.32 -7.69
CA MET A 153 0.41 7.98 -7.03
C MET A 153 -0.29 6.82 -7.73
N VAL A 154 -0.50 6.94 -9.04
CA VAL A 154 -1.15 5.91 -9.85
C VAL A 154 -0.32 4.62 -9.88
N PHE A 155 1.00 4.74 -9.94
CA PHE A 155 1.91 3.60 -9.97
C PHE A 155 1.89 2.80 -8.66
N ILE A 156 1.97 3.48 -7.51
CA ILE A 156 1.91 2.85 -6.18
C ILE A 156 0.54 2.21 -5.97
N ASP A 157 -0.55 2.91 -6.32
CA ASP A 157 -1.91 2.39 -6.20
C ASP A 157 -2.08 1.09 -6.99
N ASN A 158 -1.65 1.07 -8.26
CA ASN A 158 -1.67 -0.15 -9.07
C ASN A 158 -0.71 -1.22 -8.55
N ALA A 159 0.46 -0.86 -7.99
CA ALA A 159 1.41 -1.83 -7.47
C ALA A 159 0.81 -2.61 -6.28
N ILE A 160 0.11 -1.95 -5.38
CA ILE A 160 -0.57 -2.59 -4.25
C ILE A 160 -1.77 -3.42 -4.71
N ASN A 161 -2.55 -2.92 -5.68
CA ASN A 161 -3.66 -3.68 -6.24
C ASN A 161 -3.20 -4.94 -6.99
N LEU A 162 -2.15 -4.86 -7.80
CA LEU A 162 -1.65 -6.00 -8.58
C LEU A 162 -0.90 -7.06 -7.75
N ILE A 163 -0.34 -6.68 -6.60
CA ILE A 163 0.35 -7.63 -5.72
C ILE A 163 -0.66 -8.45 -4.87
N ASP A 164 -1.93 -8.04 -4.78
CA ASP A 164 -3.00 -8.72 -4.03
C ASP A 164 -3.45 -10.02 -4.73
N GLY A 165 -2.52 -10.95 -4.91
CA GLY A 165 -2.76 -12.21 -5.62
C GLY A 165 -2.80 -13.46 -4.74
N ILE A 166 -2.36 -13.39 -3.49
CA ILE A 166 -2.43 -14.46 -2.49
C ILE A 166 -2.76 -13.89 -1.11
N ASP A 167 -3.35 -14.73 -0.26
CA ASP A 167 -3.76 -14.32 1.09
C ASP A 167 -2.62 -13.68 1.88
N GLY A 168 -2.90 -12.55 2.50
CA GLY A 168 -1.97 -11.84 3.36
C GLY A 168 -0.87 -11.04 2.64
N LEU A 169 -0.72 -11.13 1.31
CA LEU A 169 0.42 -10.51 0.65
C LEU A 169 0.30 -8.98 0.58
N ALA A 170 -0.80 -8.47 0.03
CA ALA A 170 -1.02 -7.03 -0.02
C ALA A 170 -1.17 -6.44 1.40
N SER A 171 -1.91 -7.11 2.30
CA SER A 171 -2.04 -6.65 3.69
C SER A 171 -0.71 -6.69 4.45
N GLY A 172 0.11 -7.73 4.28
CA GLY A 172 1.41 -7.86 4.94
C GLY A 172 2.43 -6.81 4.46
N LEU A 173 2.55 -6.60 3.14
CA LEU A 173 3.41 -5.55 2.59
C LEU A 173 2.92 -4.15 2.98
N SER A 174 1.60 -3.93 3.01
CA SER A 174 1.03 -2.66 3.47
C SER A 174 1.28 -2.44 4.96
N LEU A 175 1.14 -3.46 5.81
CA LEU A 175 1.48 -3.39 7.23
C LEU A 175 2.96 -3.03 7.44
N PHE A 176 3.85 -3.69 6.71
CA PHE A 176 5.28 -3.38 6.75
C PHE A 176 5.54 -1.90 6.41
N ALA A 177 4.95 -1.41 5.32
CA ALA A 177 5.12 -0.03 4.89
C ALA A 177 4.49 0.97 5.87
N LEU A 178 3.28 0.71 6.37
CA LEU A 178 2.58 1.56 7.34
C LEU A 178 3.34 1.67 8.66
N ILE A 179 3.91 0.57 9.16
CA ILE A 179 4.76 0.58 10.37
C ILE A 179 6.00 1.43 10.12
N GLY A 180 6.66 1.27 8.97
CA GLY A 180 7.81 2.09 8.59
C GLY A 180 7.48 3.58 8.52
N PHE A 181 6.37 3.96 7.89
CA PHE A 181 5.90 5.35 7.85
C PHE A 181 5.53 5.87 9.25
N LEU A 182 4.87 5.04 10.08
CA LEU A 182 4.52 5.44 11.45
C LEU A 182 5.77 5.74 12.28
N VAL A 183 6.79 4.90 12.21
CA VAL A 183 8.07 5.12 12.87
C VAL A 183 8.72 6.40 12.36
N TYR A 184 8.82 6.57 11.04
CA TYR A 184 9.42 7.74 10.43
C TYR A 184 8.71 9.05 10.83
N PHE A 185 7.39 9.10 10.73
CA PHE A 185 6.62 10.29 11.08
C PHE A 185 6.63 10.57 12.59
N SER A 186 6.69 9.55 13.43
CA SER A 186 6.80 9.73 14.89
C SER A 186 8.15 10.33 15.31
N TYR A 187 9.19 10.14 14.50
CA TYR A 187 10.51 10.69 14.76
C TYR A 187 10.61 12.19 14.40
N TYR A 188 9.90 12.63 13.37
CA TYR A 188 10.15 13.95 12.77
C TYR A 188 9.23 15.08 13.19
N ASP A 189 8.08 14.92 13.89
CA ASP A 189 7.43 16.07 14.55
C ASP A 189 5.88 16.05 14.66
N VAL A 190 5.42 17.04 15.42
CA VAL A 190 4.03 17.38 15.79
C VAL A 190 3.10 17.52 14.58
N PHE A 191 3.56 18.10 13.46
CA PHE A 191 2.76 18.28 12.24
C PHE A 191 2.31 16.97 11.58
N MET A 192 2.94 15.83 11.93
CA MET A 192 2.58 14.52 11.38
C MET A 192 1.68 13.70 12.30
N HIS A 193 1.38 14.19 13.49
CA HIS A 193 0.57 13.47 14.46
C HIS A 193 -0.81 13.08 13.90
N THR A 194 -1.44 13.94 13.10
CA THR A 194 -2.72 13.64 12.44
C THR A 194 -2.62 12.39 11.55
N TYR A 195 -1.57 12.33 10.74
CA TYR A 195 -1.35 11.19 9.85
C TYR A 195 -0.90 9.95 10.62
N SER A 196 -0.09 10.12 11.67
CA SER A 196 0.31 9.01 12.55
C SER A 196 -0.88 8.34 13.23
N ILE A 197 -1.89 9.11 13.67
CA ILE A 197 -3.13 8.57 14.26
C ILE A 197 -3.92 7.79 13.20
N LEU A 198 -4.07 8.33 11.99
CA LEU A 198 -4.74 7.64 10.88
C LEU A 198 -4.02 6.34 10.51
N VAL A 199 -2.69 6.38 10.41
CA VAL A 199 -1.86 5.20 10.10
C VAL A 199 -1.98 4.15 11.21
N ALA A 200 -1.91 4.54 12.47
CA ALA A 200 -2.09 3.63 13.60
C ALA A 200 -3.48 2.97 13.57
N GLY A 201 -4.53 3.74 13.27
CA GLY A 201 -5.87 3.22 13.06
C GLY A 201 -5.93 2.23 11.90
N LEU A 202 -5.35 2.56 10.76
CA LEU A 202 -5.32 1.66 9.60
C LEU A 202 -4.57 0.35 9.89
N ILE A 203 -3.46 0.41 10.61
CA ILE A 203 -2.73 -0.80 11.08
C ILE A 203 -3.66 -1.69 11.90
N GLY A 204 -4.44 -1.13 12.84
CA GLY A 204 -5.40 -1.89 13.64
C GLY A 204 -6.46 -2.59 12.79
N ALA A 205 -7.10 -1.86 11.86
CA ALA A 205 -8.10 -2.42 10.95
C ALA A 205 -7.51 -3.53 10.07
N LEU A 206 -6.30 -3.31 9.55
CA LEU A 206 -5.64 -4.24 8.64
C LEU A 206 -5.19 -5.54 9.35
N ILE A 207 -4.78 -5.47 10.62
CA ILE A 207 -4.49 -6.64 11.43
C ILE A 207 -5.76 -7.46 11.68
N ALA A 208 -6.88 -6.80 12.04
CA ALA A 208 -8.16 -7.49 12.21
C ALA A 208 -8.60 -8.19 10.92
N PHE A 209 -8.55 -7.51 9.77
CA PHE A 209 -8.83 -8.11 8.47
C PHE A 209 -7.91 -9.29 8.16
N SER A 210 -6.59 -9.13 8.39
CA SER A 210 -5.59 -10.16 8.09
C SER A 210 -5.85 -11.46 8.87
N TYR A 211 -6.42 -11.37 10.06
CA TYR A 211 -6.85 -12.56 10.81
C TYR A 211 -7.87 -13.39 10.01
N PHE A 212 -8.91 -12.77 9.46
CA PHE A 212 -9.92 -13.47 8.65
C PHE A 212 -9.40 -13.89 7.28
N ASN A 213 -8.49 -13.13 6.70
CA ASN A 213 -7.92 -13.43 5.39
C ASN A 213 -6.93 -14.60 5.45
N LEU A 214 -6.01 -14.61 6.44
CA LEU A 214 -4.96 -15.64 6.57
C LEU A 214 -5.46 -16.91 7.28
N PHE A 215 -6.19 -16.75 8.40
CA PHE A 215 -6.59 -17.87 9.26
C PHE A 215 -8.04 -18.26 9.05
N GLY A 216 -8.81 -17.51 8.28
CA GLY A 216 -10.17 -17.87 7.89
C GLY A 216 -10.18 -19.11 7.01
N SER A 217 -11.24 -19.93 7.14
CA SER A 217 -11.47 -21.12 6.33
C SER A 217 -12.72 -20.96 5.46
N ALA A 218 -12.60 -21.36 4.18
CA ALA A 218 -13.75 -21.40 3.27
C ALA A 218 -14.81 -22.39 3.74
N GLU A 219 -14.38 -23.55 4.32
CA GLU A 219 -15.27 -24.60 4.85
C GLU A 219 -16.07 -24.12 6.07
N ARG A 220 -15.43 -23.32 6.94
CA ARG A 220 -16.07 -22.71 8.12
C ARG A 220 -16.76 -21.39 7.79
N ASN A 221 -16.73 -20.97 6.53
CA ASN A 221 -17.28 -19.69 6.09
C ASN A 221 -16.75 -18.47 6.87
N THR A 222 -15.48 -18.47 7.26
CA THR A 222 -14.83 -17.38 8.01
C THR A 222 -13.82 -16.62 7.17
N LYS A 223 -13.52 -17.07 5.94
CA LYS A 223 -12.55 -16.45 5.04
C LYS A 223 -13.16 -15.33 4.23
N ILE A 224 -12.40 -14.24 4.04
CA ILE A 224 -12.79 -13.11 3.22
C ILE A 224 -11.57 -12.56 2.45
N PHE A 225 -11.76 -12.18 1.20
CA PHE A 225 -10.76 -11.48 0.40
C PHE A 225 -10.86 -9.96 0.57
N MET A 226 -9.73 -9.27 0.31
CA MET A 226 -9.63 -7.83 0.44
C MET A 226 -10.55 -7.11 -0.54
N GLY A 227 -10.51 -7.51 -1.80
CA GLY A 227 -11.18 -6.83 -2.90
C GLY A 227 -10.51 -5.53 -3.34
N ASP A 228 -11.01 -4.96 -4.43
CA ASP A 228 -10.49 -3.71 -4.97
C ASP A 228 -10.80 -2.51 -4.05
N SER A 229 -11.88 -2.56 -3.27
CA SER A 229 -12.17 -1.59 -2.22
C SER A 229 -11.04 -1.45 -1.20
N GLY A 230 -10.38 -2.55 -0.84
CA GLY A 230 -9.25 -2.55 0.09
C GLY A 230 -7.93 -2.21 -0.58
N SER A 231 -7.58 -2.91 -1.65
CA SER A 231 -6.27 -2.78 -2.27
C SER A 231 -6.04 -1.41 -2.91
N LEU A 232 -7.05 -0.81 -3.58
CA LEU A 232 -6.97 0.55 -4.11
C LEU A 232 -6.90 1.59 -2.98
N SER A 233 -7.69 1.43 -1.91
CA SER A 233 -7.61 2.33 -0.75
C SER A 233 -6.24 2.29 -0.08
N LEU A 234 -5.67 1.11 0.11
CA LEU A 234 -4.32 0.95 0.65
C LEU A 234 -3.26 1.56 -0.28
N GLY A 235 -3.36 1.31 -1.57
CA GLY A 235 -2.45 1.89 -2.56
C GLY A 235 -2.48 3.42 -2.56
N PHE A 236 -3.67 4.02 -2.53
CA PHE A 236 -3.84 5.47 -2.44
C PHE A 236 -3.26 6.04 -1.14
N ILE A 237 -3.54 5.42 0.02
CA ILE A 237 -2.99 5.86 1.32
C ILE A 237 -1.46 5.76 1.32
N LEU A 238 -0.89 4.63 0.89
CA LEU A 238 0.55 4.45 0.83
C LEU A 238 1.22 5.40 -0.16
N GLY A 239 0.59 5.67 -1.30
CA GLY A 239 1.02 6.68 -2.25
C GLY A 239 1.03 8.08 -1.64
N PHE A 240 -0.05 8.47 -0.95
CA PHE A 240 -0.11 9.74 -0.22
C PHE A 240 1.02 9.87 0.81
N LEU A 241 1.21 8.84 1.65
CA LEU A 241 2.26 8.84 2.68
C LEU A 241 3.65 8.94 2.05
N ALA A 242 3.87 8.26 0.92
CA ALA A 242 5.12 8.34 0.16
C ALA A 242 5.39 9.75 -0.38
N ILE A 243 4.39 10.39 -1.00
CA ILE A 243 4.50 11.77 -1.48
C ILE A 243 4.72 12.75 -0.33
N LYS A 244 3.96 12.57 0.76
CA LYS A 244 4.08 13.40 1.96
C LYS A 244 5.46 13.27 2.59
N CYS A 245 6.04 12.07 2.60
CA CYS A 245 7.40 11.82 3.04
C CYS A 245 8.43 12.50 2.12
N ALA A 246 8.30 12.34 0.81
CA ALA A 246 9.25 12.80 -0.19
C ALA A 246 9.16 14.30 -0.50
N SER A 247 8.06 14.98 -0.22
CA SER A 247 7.92 16.42 -0.48
C SER A 247 8.83 17.23 0.44
N ASN A 248 9.56 18.20 -0.14
CA ASN A 248 10.44 19.11 0.61
C ASN A 248 9.73 20.44 0.85
N ASN A 249 9.50 20.80 2.11
CA ASN A 249 9.02 22.12 2.50
C ASN A 249 9.77 22.62 3.75
N PRO A 250 10.87 23.37 3.58
CA PRO A 250 11.70 23.84 4.67
C PRO A 250 10.96 24.68 5.72
N ASN A 251 9.81 25.27 5.36
CA ASN A 251 8.99 26.06 6.29
C ASN A 251 8.17 25.18 7.26
N ILE A 252 8.04 23.89 6.96
CA ILE A 252 7.26 22.95 7.77
C ILE A 252 8.16 21.96 8.50
N TRP A 253 9.25 21.53 7.83
CA TRP A 253 10.20 20.58 8.39
C TRP A 253 11.64 20.84 7.95
N PRO A 254 12.62 20.40 8.75
CA PRO A 254 14.02 20.45 8.31
C PRO A 254 14.22 19.61 7.04
N VAL A 255 15.25 19.93 6.29
CA VAL A 255 15.65 19.12 5.12
C VAL A 255 16.07 17.73 5.61
N ARG A 256 15.49 16.71 4.98
CA ARG A 256 15.67 15.30 5.34
C ARG A 256 16.26 14.56 4.16
N SER A 257 17.54 14.28 4.21
CA SER A 257 18.26 13.63 3.11
C SER A 257 17.72 12.24 2.74
N GLU A 258 17.06 11.54 3.70
CA GLU A 258 16.45 10.22 3.53
C GLU A 258 14.98 10.26 3.09
N ALA A 259 14.41 11.44 2.87
CA ALA A 259 12.97 11.60 2.62
C ALA A 259 12.45 10.85 1.38
N LEU A 260 13.29 10.64 0.37
CA LEU A 260 12.95 9.85 -0.81
C LEU A 260 13.35 8.38 -0.64
N LEU A 261 14.41 8.09 0.11
CA LEU A 261 14.86 6.73 0.38
C LEU A 261 13.82 5.93 1.14
N VAL A 262 13.20 6.52 2.17
CA VAL A 262 12.23 5.84 3.03
C VAL A 262 11.04 5.28 2.24
N PRO A 263 10.26 6.09 1.50
CA PRO A 263 9.11 5.55 0.77
C PRO A 263 9.52 4.54 -0.32
N ILE A 264 10.63 4.77 -1.01
CA ILE A 264 11.10 3.82 -2.03
C ILE A 264 11.47 2.49 -1.38
N THR A 265 12.19 2.50 -0.26
CA THR A 265 12.56 1.28 0.47
C THR A 265 11.32 0.50 0.95
N LEU A 266 10.36 1.19 1.56
CA LEU A 266 9.16 0.56 2.12
C LEU A 266 8.24 -0.03 1.06
N LEU A 267 8.22 0.54 -0.14
CA LEU A 267 7.37 0.14 -1.26
C LEU A 267 8.15 -0.56 -2.39
N PHE A 268 9.44 -0.84 -2.19
CA PHE A 268 10.31 -1.36 -3.25
C PHE A 268 9.77 -2.65 -3.87
N VAL A 269 9.40 -3.63 -3.07
CA VAL A 269 9.01 -4.96 -3.57
C VAL A 269 7.78 -4.91 -4.48
N PRO A 270 6.63 -4.33 -4.10
CA PRO A 270 5.48 -4.23 -4.99
C PRO A 270 5.79 -3.38 -6.24
N MET A 271 6.53 -2.28 -6.10
CA MET A 271 6.90 -1.42 -7.22
C MET A 271 7.82 -2.15 -8.22
N ALA A 272 8.87 -2.81 -7.73
CA ALA A 272 9.81 -3.56 -8.56
C ALA A 272 9.14 -4.72 -9.30
N ASP A 273 8.17 -5.40 -8.68
CA ASP A 273 7.42 -6.47 -9.33
C ASP A 273 6.58 -5.95 -10.51
N VAL A 274 5.90 -4.83 -10.36
CA VAL A 274 5.14 -4.22 -11.46
C VAL A 274 6.06 -3.73 -12.57
N VAL A 275 7.18 -3.06 -12.25
CA VAL A 275 8.18 -2.67 -13.27
C VAL A 275 8.64 -3.88 -14.05
N ARG A 276 9.03 -4.94 -13.37
CA ARG A 276 9.51 -6.18 -14.01
C ARG A 276 8.45 -6.81 -14.93
N VAL A 277 7.20 -6.91 -14.46
CA VAL A 277 6.09 -7.48 -15.27
C VAL A 277 5.80 -6.60 -16.47
N THR A 278 5.81 -5.28 -16.29
CA THR A 278 5.62 -4.31 -17.39
C THR A 278 6.72 -4.41 -18.43
N LEU A 279 7.99 -4.45 -18.01
CA LEU A 279 9.13 -4.64 -18.92
C LEU A 279 9.05 -5.98 -19.66
N TYR A 280 8.70 -7.06 -18.97
CA TYR A 280 8.50 -8.35 -19.60
C TYR A 280 7.42 -8.29 -20.69
N ARG A 281 6.30 -7.61 -20.44
CA ARG A 281 5.22 -7.44 -21.43
C ARG A 281 5.67 -6.62 -22.63
N LEU A 282 6.39 -5.52 -22.41
CA LEU A 282 6.92 -4.68 -23.49
C LEU A 282 7.88 -5.45 -24.39
N ILE A 283 8.83 -6.18 -23.81
CA ILE A 283 9.81 -6.98 -24.57
C ILE A 283 9.14 -8.09 -25.39
N HIS A 284 8.05 -8.68 -24.87
CA HIS A 284 7.33 -9.77 -25.55
C HIS A 284 6.10 -9.30 -26.33
N HIS A 285 5.95 -7.99 -26.57
CA HIS A 285 4.84 -7.37 -27.29
C HIS A 285 3.44 -7.78 -26.76
N LYS A 286 3.31 -7.95 -25.44
CA LYS A 286 2.05 -8.32 -24.79
C LYS A 286 1.26 -7.08 -24.35
N PRO A 287 -0.08 -7.13 -24.34
CA PRO A 287 -0.90 -6.01 -23.85
C PRO A 287 -0.59 -5.68 -22.39
N LEU A 288 -0.42 -4.38 -22.08
CA LEU A 288 -0.01 -3.93 -20.75
C LEU A 288 -1.08 -4.15 -19.67
N PHE A 289 -2.35 -4.04 -20.04
CA PHE A 289 -3.47 -4.08 -19.09
C PHE A 289 -4.14 -5.46 -18.94
N ASN A 290 -3.64 -6.49 -19.62
CA ASN A 290 -4.18 -7.82 -19.45
C ASN A 290 -3.63 -8.48 -18.20
N ALA A 291 -4.47 -9.24 -17.49
CA ALA A 291 -4.03 -10.05 -16.37
C ALA A 291 -3.04 -11.13 -16.83
N ASP A 292 -1.99 -11.38 -16.07
CA ASP A 292 -1.05 -12.47 -16.31
C ASP A 292 -0.62 -13.18 -15.00
N LYS A 293 0.13 -14.27 -15.15
CA LYS A 293 0.65 -15.07 -14.04
C LYS A 293 2.16 -14.87 -13.84
N ASN A 294 2.70 -13.68 -14.14
CA ASN A 294 4.15 -13.43 -14.05
C ASN A 294 4.58 -12.67 -12.80
N HIS A 295 3.64 -12.22 -11.93
CA HIS A 295 3.99 -11.61 -10.66
C HIS A 295 4.83 -12.53 -9.78
N ILE A 296 5.64 -11.97 -8.88
CA ILE A 296 6.61 -12.71 -8.08
C ILE A 296 5.97 -13.86 -7.29
N HIS A 297 4.78 -13.66 -6.71
CA HIS A 297 4.06 -14.71 -5.99
C HIS A 297 3.69 -15.90 -6.88
N HIS A 298 3.26 -15.66 -8.13
CA HIS A 298 3.00 -16.73 -9.09
C HIS A 298 4.25 -17.49 -9.48
N LYS A 299 5.40 -16.80 -9.60
CA LYS A 299 6.69 -17.45 -9.90
C LYS A 299 7.14 -18.35 -8.77
N LEU A 300 7.09 -17.89 -7.52
CA LEU A 300 7.43 -18.67 -6.33
C LEU A 300 6.53 -19.89 -6.18
N MET A 301 5.24 -19.75 -6.42
CA MET A 301 4.33 -20.89 -6.38
C MET A 301 4.59 -21.91 -7.51
N ARG A 302 4.95 -21.46 -8.70
CA ARG A 302 5.36 -22.35 -9.79
C ARG A 302 6.67 -23.08 -9.52
N SER A 303 7.54 -22.55 -8.67
CA SER A 303 8.75 -23.24 -8.22
C SER A 303 8.49 -24.27 -7.11
N GLY A 304 7.21 -24.52 -6.76
CA GLY A 304 6.79 -25.52 -5.77
C GLY A 304 6.55 -24.98 -4.36
N MET A 305 6.63 -23.66 -4.14
CA MET A 305 6.33 -23.07 -2.84
C MET A 305 4.81 -23.04 -2.59
N SER A 306 4.39 -23.30 -1.36
CA SER A 306 3.03 -23.04 -0.90
C SER A 306 2.75 -21.53 -0.85
N GLN A 307 1.46 -21.12 -0.78
CA GLN A 307 1.09 -19.71 -0.62
C GLN A 307 1.77 -19.05 0.59
N HIS A 308 1.80 -19.75 1.75
CA HIS A 308 2.44 -19.24 2.96
C HIS A 308 3.97 -19.09 2.81
N GLN A 309 4.62 -20.04 2.13
CA GLN A 309 6.06 -19.91 1.85
C GLN A 309 6.35 -18.75 0.91
N ALA A 310 5.55 -18.57 -0.15
CA ALA A 310 5.68 -17.43 -1.05
C ALA A 310 5.44 -16.08 -0.32
N LEU A 311 4.40 -16.02 0.54
CA LEU A 311 4.12 -14.87 1.39
C LEU A 311 5.33 -14.51 2.27
N LEU A 312 5.82 -15.48 3.06
CA LEU A 312 6.96 -15.25 3.97
C LEU A 312 8.23 -14.87 3.22
N THR A 313 8.49 -15.47 2.06
CA THR A 313 9.64 -15.11 1.21
C THR A 313 9.55 -13.66 0.74
N ILE A 314 8.37 -13.21 0.26
CA ILE A 314 8.21 -11.84 -0.24
C ILE A 314 8.26 -10.82 0.91
N LEU A 315 7.67 -11.11 2.06
CA LEU A 315 7.79 -10.26 3.25
C LEU A 315 9.24 -10.21 3.77
N GLY A 316 9.93 -11.35 3.76
CA GLY A 316 11.35 -11.42 4.10
C GLY A 316 12.23 -10.57 3.16
N LEU A 317 11.92 -10.56 1.86
CA LEU A 317 12.57 -9.67 0.91
C LEU A 317 12.34 -8.19 1.25
N ALA A 318 11.12 -7.78 1.59
CA ALA A 318 10.83 -6.40 1.97
C ALA A 318 11.63 -5.96 3.20
N VAL A 319 11.71 -6.82 4.22
CA VAL A 319 12.51 -6.57 5.42
C VAL A 319 14.03 -6.53 5.09
N ALA A 320 14.49 -7.43 4.22
CA ALA A 320 15.89 -7.46 3.79
C ALA A 320 16.29 -6.18 3.04
N TYR A 321 15.45 -5.68 2.13
CA TYR A 321 15.69 -4.40 1.46
C TYR A 321 15.73 -3.23 2.45
N ALA A 322 14.85 -3.19 3.44
CA ALA A 322 14.90 -2.16 4.48
C ALA A 322 16.22 -2.23 5.27
N ALA A 323 16.63 -3.42 5.68
CA ALA A 323 17.88 -3.61 6.41
C ALA A 323 19.11 -3.19 5.56
N ILE A 324 19.13 -3.57 4.29
CA ILE A 324 20.22 -3.21 3.35
C ILE A 324 20.23 -1.69 3.13
N ASN A 325 19.11 -1.07 2.79
CA ASN A 325 19.05 0.33 2.42
C ASN A 325 19.37 1.25 3.58
N PHE A 326 18.80 1.01 4.76
CA PHE A 326 19.12 1.81 5.96
C PHE A 326 20.56 1.53 6.46
N GLY A 327 21.08 0.33 6.28
CA GLY A 327 22.46 -0.01 6.59
C GLY A 327 23.47 0.64 5.64
N LEU A 328 23.15 0.77 4.36
CA LEU A 328 24.00 1.38 3.34
C LEU A 328 23.89 2.91 3.28
N TYR A 329 22.79 3.48 3.76
CA TYR A 329 22.54 4.91 3.69
C TYR A 329 23.66 5.80 4.26
N PRO A 330 24.30 5.47 5.37
CA PRO A 330 25.44 6.25 5.89
C PRO A 330 26.70 6.15 5.03
N LEU A 331 26.79 5.15 4.14
CA LEU A 331 28.01 4.80 3.38
C LEU A 331 27.90 5.18 1.91
N LEU A 332 26.69 5.18 1.35
CA LEU A 332 26.45 5.36 -0.08
C LEU A 332 25.40 6.44 -0.32
N ASN A 333 25.52 7.13 -1.45
CA ASN A 333 24.45 8.01 -1.88
C ASN A 333 23.23 7.21 -2.40
N PHE A 334 22.08 7.86 -2.41
CA PHE A 334 20.80 7.26 -2.75
C PHE A 334 20.81 6.55 -4.14
N THR A 335 21.50 7.12 -5.13
CA THR A 335 21.57 6.51 -6.48
C THR A 335 22.19 5.11 -6.45
N TRP A 336 23.30 4.93 -5.72
CA TRP A 336 23.95 3.62 -5.63
C TRP A 336 23.13 2.60 -4.85
N ILE A 337 22.37 3.04 -3.84
CA ILE A 337 21.44 2.16 -3.11
C ILE A 337 20.38 1.60 -4.08
N ILE A 338 19.77 2.46 -4.91
CA ILE A 338 18.78 2.01 -5.90
C ILE A 338 19.40 1.06 -6.95
N VAL A 339 20.63 1.33 -7.38
CA VAL A 339 21.33 0.42 -8.32
C VAL A 339 21.54 -0.97 -7.69
N ILE A 340 21.93 -0.99 -6.41
CA ILE A 340 22.11 -2.25 -5.65
C ILE A 340 20.77 -2.97 -5.52
N ASP A 341 19.70 -2.26 -5.18
CA ASP A 341 18.35 -2.82 -5.08
C ASP A 341 17.88 -3.48 -6.37
N ILE A 342 18.05 -2.79 -7.51
CA ILE A 342 17.71 -3.33 -8.83
C ILE A 342 18.55 -4.57 -9.15
N PHE A 343 19.84 -4.53 -8.82
CA PHE A 343 20.73 -5.67 -9.04
C PHE A 343 20.32 -6.88 -8.20
N ILE A 344 20.08 -6.70 -6.90
CA ILE A 344 19.64 -7.77 -6.00
C ILE A 344 18.27 -8.32 -6.48
N TYR A 345 17.32 -7.45 -6.83
CA TYR A 345 16.02 -7.90 -7.32
C TYR A 345 16.12 -8.71 -8.61
N SER A 346 17.03 -8.31 -9.52
CA SER A 346 17.29 -9.03 -10.75
C SER A 346 17.90 -10.41 -10.47
N LEU A 347 18.88 -10.50 -9.56
CA LEU A 347 19.45 -11.77 -9.12
C LEU A 347 18.41 -12.70 -8.51
N VAL A 348 17.60 -12.20 -7.59
CA VAL A 348 16.50 -12.97 -6.97
C VAL A 348 15.56 -13.53 -8.04
N ASN A 349 15.20 -12.73 -9.05
CA ASN A 349 14.36 -13.20 -10.14
C ASN A 349 15.03 -14.25 -11.03
N VAL A 350 16.34 -14.14 -11.27
CA VAL A 350 17.12 -15.19 -11.99
C VAL A 350 17.12 -16.48 -11.17
N CYS A 351 17.42 -16.41 -9.88
CA CYS A 351 17.41 -17.58 -9.00
C CYS A 351 16.03 -18.27 -8.99
N ILE A 352 14.93 -17.51 -8.87
CA ILE A 352 13.56 -18.06 -8.89
C ILE A 352 13.29 -18.75 -10.24
N ASN A 353 13.76 -18.19 -11.37
CA ASN A 353 13.56 -18.81 -12.68
C ASN A 353 14.36 -20.10 -12.86
N GLN A 354 15.48 -20.27 -12.15
CA GLN A 354 16.31 -21.48 -12.20
C GLN A 354 15.80 -22.59 -11.27
N MET A 355 14.96 -22.27 -10.30
CA MET A 355 14.31 -23.30 -9.49
C MET A 355 13.51 -24.22 -10.42
N LYS A 356 13.73 -25.53 -10.33
CA LYS A 356 13.01 -26.51 -11.15
C LYS A 356 11.52 -26.35 -10.90
N ILE A 357 10.76 -26.18 -11.98
CA ILE A 357 9.31 -26.22 -11.93
C ILE A 357 8.95 -27.64 -11.51
N VAL A 358 8.48 -27.81 -10.30
CA VAL A 358 7.88 -29.07 -9.85
C VAL A 358 6.53 -29.11 -10.53
N VAL A 359 6.45 -29.88 -11.63
CA VAL A 359 5.18 -30.21 -12.26
C VAL A 359 4.46 -31.12 -11.29
N ALA A 360 3.38 -30.62 -10.67
CA ALA A 360 2.47 -31.42 -9.85
C ALA A 360 1.47 -32.15 -10.75
#